data_8c8e2903716a0965734676be46b22bde
#
_entry.id   8c8e2903716a0965734676be46b22bde
#
_cell.length_a   1.000
_cell.length_b   1.000
_cell.length_c   1.000
_cell.angle_alpha   90.00
_cell.angle_beta   90.00
_cell.angle_gamma   90.00
#
_symmetry.space_group_name_H-M   'P 1'
#
loop_
_entity.id
_entity.type
_entity.pdbx_description
1 polymer ?
#
loop_
_entity_poly.entity_id
_entity_poly.type
_entity_poly.pdbx_seq_one_letter_code
_entity_poly.pdbx_strand_id
1 'polypeptide(L)'
;VIIGFLVAVIGFMSMGATNSTFDSITVGEIILKDESLWIVDKEKREILNIAGANDIHALLLYNTEGTPIAAMSQGDDGAGAISVFNDKRKEVVRLSVTSEIDGYIGLFDRYGDLQWGMTGKRK
;
A
#
# COMPACT_ATOMS: atom_id res chain seq x y z
N VAL A 1 13.71 39.76 29.70
CA VAL A 1 14.05 38.33 29.57
C VAL A 1 12.78 37.50 29.39
N ILE A 2 11.70 37.75 30.15
CA ILE A 2 10.42 37.01 30.05
C ILE A 2 9.72 37.28 28.73
N ILE A 3 9.74 38.50 28.20
CA ILE A 3 9.13 38.90 26.92
C ILE A 3 9.83 38.19 25.73
N GLY A 4 11.17 38.10 25.75
CA GLY A 4 11.92 37.38 24.71
C GLY A 4 11.64 35.90 24.68
N PHE A 5 11.45 35.26 25.85
CA PHE A 5 11.08 33.84 25.93
C PHE A 5 9.66 33.59 25.43
N LEU A 6 8.70 34.47 25.75
CA LEU A 6 7.32 34.37 25.29
C LEU A 6 7.21 34.49 23.76
N VAL A 7 7.94 35.42 23.14
CA VAL A 7 7.99 35.62 21.69
C VAL A 7 8.60 34.39 21.00
N ALA A 8 9.64 33.77 21.56
CA ALA A 8 10.23 32.56 21.04
C ALA A 8 9.27 31.38 21.12
N VAL A 9 8.51 31.20 22.21
CA VAL A 9 7.52 30.14 22.38
C VAL A 9 6.35 30.30 21.41
N ILE A 10 5.84 31.52 21.21
CA ILE A 10 4.77 31.81 20.25
C ILE A 10 5.28 31.55 18.81
N GLY A 11 6.52 31.96 18.50
CA GLY A 11 7.15 31.66 17.20
C GLY A 11 7.27 30.15 16.94
N PHE A 12 7.65 29.36 17.93
CA PHE A 12 7.74 27.90 17.82
C PHE A 12 6.35 27.24 17.66
N MET A 13 5.33 27.71 18.35
CA MET A 13 3.95 27.20 18.22
C MET A 13 3.32 27.56 16.87
N SER A 14 3.62 28.73 16.31
CA SER A 14 3.11 29.12 14.99
C SER A 14 3.80 28.39 13.83
N MET A 15 5.06 27.95 13.99
CA MET A 15 5.76 27.13 12.98
C MET A 15 5.27 25.69 12.91
N GLY A 16 4.64 25.17 13.98
CA GLY A 16 4.08 23.81 14.01
C GLY A 16 2.69 23.67 13.39
N ALA A 17 2.04 24.78 12.99
CA ALA A 17 0.67 24.78 12.49
C ALA A 17 0.55 25.10 10.99
N THR A 18 1.63 25.33 10.27
CA THR A 18 1.58 25.55 8.84
C THR A 18 1.62 24.23 8.10
N ASN A 19 0.60 23.95 7.27
CA ASN A 19 0.67 22.92 6.23
C ASN A 19 1.83 23.30 5.29
N SER A 20 3.04 22.87 5.61
CA SER A 20 4.18 23.04 4.72
C SER A 20 4.07 22.03 3.60
N THR A 21 3.83 22.51 2.38
CA THR A 21 4.02 21.72 1.16
C THR A 21 5.52 21.71 0.87
N PHE A 22 6.10 20.50 0.80
CA PHE A 22 7.48 20.29 0.41
C PHE A 22 7.52 19.81 -1.04
N ASP A 23 8.38 20.38 -1.86
CA ASP A 23 8.63 19.88 -3.22
C ASP A 23 9.32 18.52 -3.19
N SER A 24 10.10 18.24 -2.15
CA SER A 24 10.75 16.96 -1.91
C SER A 24 10.99 16.71 -0.43
N ILE A 25 10.97 15.43 -0.03
CA ILE A 25 11.35 14.98 1.30
C ILE A 25 12.46 13.94 1.13
N THR A 26 13.63 14.19 1.74
CA THR A 26 14.73 13.22 1.81
C THR A 26 14.82 12.72 3.24
N VAL A 27 14.59 11.42 3.42
CA VAL A 27 14.63 10.76 4.73
C VAL A 27 15.50 9.50 4.67
N GLY A 28 16.17 9.17 5.76
CA GLY A 28 16.93 7.91 5.90
C GLY A 28 16.01 6.71 6.16
N GLU A 29 14.91 6.93 6.90
CA GLU A 29 13.99 5.87 7.32
C GLU A 29 12.59 6.46 7.53
N ILE A 30 11.55 5.68 7.19
CA ILE A 30 10.15 5.97 7.53
C ILE A 30 9.64 4.86 8.43
N ILE A 31 9.34 5.20 9.69
CA ILE A 31 8.75 4.26 10.66
C ILE A 31 7.25 4.49 10.70
N LEU A 32 6.47 3.45 10.41
CA LEU A 32 5.01 3.47 10.44
C LEU A 32 4.52 3.16 11.86
N LYS A 33 4.05 4.18 12.59
CA LYS A 33 3.58 4.00 13.97
C LYS A 33 2.20 3.35 14.05
N ASP A 34 1.35 3.61 13.06
CA ASP A 34 -0.03 3.12 12.98
C ASP A 34 -0.15 1.97 11.95
N GLU A 35 0.96 1.27 11.68
CA GLU A 35 1.05 0.09 10.82
C GLU A 35 0.63 0.34 9.36
N SER A 36 0.43 1.60 8.94
CA SER A 36 0.10 1.92 7.55
C SER A 36 0.63 3.26 7.10
N LEU A 37 0.97 3.36 5.81
CA LEU A 37 1.31 4.59 5.10
C LEU A 37 0.33 4.76 3.95
N TRP A 38 -0.33 5.92 3.90
CA TRP A 38 -1.23 6.31 2.83
C TRP A 38 -0.62 7.40 1.97
N ILE A 39 -0.62 7.20 0.66
CA ILE A 39 -0.35 8.25 -0.33
C ILE A 39 -1.68 8.62 -0.93
N VAL A 40 -2.03 9.90 -0.86
CA VAL A 40 -3.27 10.46 -1.36
C VAL A 40 -2.99 11.56 -2.37
N ASP A 41 -3.94 11.82 -3.27
CA ASP A 41 -3.88 12.97 -4.17
C ASP A 41 -4.31 14.28 -3.46
N LYS A 42 -4.35 15.37 -4.22
CA LYS A 42 -4.76 16.69 -3.70
C LYS A 42 -6.22 16.74 -3.25
N GLU A 43 -7.09 15.88 -3.76
CA GLU A 43 -8.49 15.71 -3.36
C GLU A 43 -8.66 14.72 -2.18
N LYS A 44 -7.56 14.25 -1.57
CA LYS A 44 -7.53 13.24 -0.49
C LYS A 44 -8.03 11.86 -0.89
N ARG A 45 -8.03 11.53 -2.19
CA ARG A 45 -8.33 10.18 -2.67
C ARG A 45 -7.10 9.30 -2.53
N GLU A 46 -7.31 8.07 -2.13
CA GLU A 46 -6.26 7.10 -1.93
C GLU A 46 -5.63 6.70 -3.28
N ILE A 47 -4.31 6.78 -3.36
CA ILE A 47 -3.52 6.30 -4.51
C ILE A 47 -2.86 4.97 -4.15
N LEU A 48 -2.21 4.93 -2.99
CA LEU A 48 -1.43 3.78 -2.54
C LEU A 48 -1.50 3.66 -1.03
N ASN A 49 -1.61 2.43 -0.56
CA ASN A 49 -1.47 2.07 0.85
C ASN A 49 -0.38 1.02 1.04
N ILE A 50 0.48 1.24 2.01
CA ILE A 50 1.42 0.24 2.53
C ILE A 50 0.94 -0.10 3.92
N ALA A 51 0.47 -1.34 4.11
CA ALA A 51 -0.05 -1.83 5.38
C ALA A 51 0.83 -2.94 5.95
N GLY A 52 0.96 -2.98 7.26
CA GLY A 52 1.76 -3.96 7.99
C GLY A 52 1.11 -4.39 9.29
N ALA A 53 -0.22 -4.56 9.32
CA ALA A 53 -0.98 -4.93 10.51
C ALA A 53 -1.14 -6.45 10.64
N ASN A 54 -1.09 -6.97 11.88
CA ASN A 54 -1.39 -8.37 12.21
C ASN A 54 -0.58 -9.39 11.39
N ASP A 55 0.73 -9.15 11.25
CA ASP A 55 1.66 -9.97 10.47
C ASP A 55 1.37 -10.04 8.95
N ILE A 56 0.43 -9.24 8.44
CA ILE A 56 0.14 -9.11 7.01
C ILE A 56 0.85 -7.86 6.49
N HIS A 57 1.75 -8.05 5.52
CA HIS A 57 2.40 -6.96 4.81
C HIS A 57 1.82 -6.87 3.41
N ALA A 58 1.26 -5.72 3.06
CA ALA A 58 0.62 -5.49 1.77
C ALA A 58 0.93 -4.10 1.22
N LEU A 59 1.00 -4.01 -0.09
CA LEU A 59 1.00 -2.77 -0.86
C LEU A 59 -0.22 -2.81 -1.78
N LEU A 60 -1.11 -1.82 -1.67
CA LEU A 60 -2.34 -1.72 -2.45
C LEU A 60 -2.30 -0.47 -3.32
N LEU A 61 -2.72 -0.61 -4.56
CA LEU A 61 -2.92 0.49 -5.50
C LEU A 61 -4.41 0.66 -5.77
N TYR A 62 -4.87 1.90 -5.79
CA TYR A 62 -6.28 2.27 -5.94
C TYR A 62 -6.52 3.04 -7.24
N ASN A 63 -7.70 2.91 -7.80
CA ASN A 63 -8.17 3.77 -8.88
C ASN A 63 -8.76 5.08 -8.31
N THR A 64 -9.18 5.97 -9.19
CA THR A 64 -9.77 7.28 -8.81
C THR A 64 -11.09 7.18 -8.05
N GLU A 65 -11.71 6.01 -8.03
CA GLU A 65 -12.97 5.73 -7.33
C GLU A 65 -12.75 5.08 -5.94
N GLY A 66 -11.48 4.93 -5.52
CA GLY A 66 -11.13 4.29 -4.25
C GLY A 66 -11.28 2.76 -4.26
N THR A 67 -11.30 2.15 -5.45
CA THR A 67 -11.33 0.69 -5.57
C THR A 67 -9.92 0.15 -5.74
N PRO A 68 -9.48 -0.85 -4.96
CA PRO A 68 -8.20 -1.51 -5.17
C PRO A 68 -8.14 -2.15 -6.56
N ILE A 69 -7.07 -1.87 -7.32
CA ILE A 69 -6.84 -2.40 -8.67
C ILE A 69 -5.63 -3.33 -8.74
N ALA A 70 -4.70 -3.23 -7.80
CA ALA A 70 -3.58 -4.15 -7.66
C ALA A 70 -3.16 -4.29 -6.20
N ALA A 71 -2.62 -5.45 -5.86
CA ALA A 71 -2.03 -5.73 -4.55
C ALA A 71 -0.75 -6.54 -4.69
N MET A 72 0.24 -6.23 -3.85
CA MET A 72 1.35 -7.12 -3.52
C MET A 72 1.21 -7.45 -2.04
N SER A 73 1.17 -8.72 -1.68
CA SER A 73 0.92 -9.13 -0.30
C SER A 73 1.68 -10.39 0.07
N GLN A 74 1.78 -10.62 1.36
CA GLN A 74 2.15 -11.90 1.92
C GLN A 74 0.88 -12.74 2.08
N GLY A 75 0.93 -14.01 1.67
CA GLY A 75 -0.13 -14.99 1.93
C GLY A 75 -0.05 -15.55 3.35
N ASP A 76 -1.05 -16.33 3.75
CA ASP A 76 -1.15 -16.95 5.09
C ASP A 76 0.01 -17.92 5.39
N ASP A 77 0.64 -18.47 4.36
CA ASP A 77 1.82 -19.33 4.43
C ASP A 77 3.15 -18.58 4.43
N GLY A 78 3.12 -17.25 4.41
CA GLY A 78 4.30 -16.39 4.34
C GLY A 78 4.83 -16.18 2.92
N ALA A 79 4.25 -16.84 1.91
CA ALA A 79 4.64 -16.66 0.51
C ALA A 79 4.13 -15.35 -0.07
N GLY A 80 4.84 -14.81 -1.05
CA GLY A 80 4.43 -13.58 -1.73
C GLY A 80 3.36 -13.82 -2.81
N ALA A 81 2.47 -12.84 -2.99
CA ALA A 81 1.49 -12.81 -4.06
C ALA A 81 1.37 -11.42 -4.69
N ILE A 82 1.07 -11.38 -5.99
CA ILE A 82 0.69 -10.17 -6.72
C ILE A 82 -0.66 -10.45 -7.37
N SER A 83 -1.62 -9.57 -7.14
CA SER A 83 -2.98 -9.67 -7.66
C SER A 83 -3.37 -8.42 -8.44
N VAL A 84 -4.14 -8.59 -9.51
CA VAL A 84 -4.81 -7.51 -10.23
C VAL A 84 -6.31 -7.73 -10.15
N PHE A 85 -7.05 -6.67 -9.89
CA PHE A 85 -8.50 -6.71 -9.71
C PHE A 85 -9.20 -5.89 -10.79
N ASN A 86 -10.40 -6.29 -11.16
CA ASN A 86 -11.27 -5.48 -12.00
C ASN A 86 -12.06 -4.45 -11.16
N ASP A 87 -12.87 -3.62 -11.84
CA ASP A 87 -13.74 -2.61 -11.24
C ASP A 87 -14.77 -3.15 -10.23
N LYS A 88 -15.06 -4.46 -10.31
CA LYS A 88 -15.96 -5.18 -9.38
C LYS A 88 -15.24 -5.87 -8.23
N ARG A 89 -13.95 -5.53 -8.01
CA ARG A 89 -13.09 -6.12 -6.97
C ARG A 89 -12.92 -7.64 -7.10
N LYS A 90 -13.07 -8.17 -8.32
CA LYS A 90 -12.77 -9.56 -8.61
C LYS A 90 -11.33 -9.67 -9.08
N GLU A 91 -10.60 -10.63 -8.53
CA GLU A 91 -9.26 -10.93 -8.98
C GLU A 91 -9.31 -11.49 -10.40
N VAL A 92 -8.50 -10.93 -11.29
CA VAL A 92 -8.43 -11.34 -12.70
C VAL A 92 -7.04 -11.83 -13.10
N VAL A 93 -6.02 -11.50 -12.32
CA VAL A 93 -4.65 -12.04 -12.46
C VAL A 93 -4.08 -12.33 -11.08
N ARG A 94 -3.40 -13.47 -10.94
CA ARG A 94 -2.60 -13.82 -9.76
C ARG A 94 -1.23 -14.34 -10.16
N LEU A 95 -0.21 -13.81 -9.50
CA LEU A 95 1.13 -14.39 -9.40
C LEU A 95 1.35 -14.78 -7.95
N SER A 96 1.67 -16.02 -7.68
CA SER A 96 1.87 -16.49 -6.29
C SER A 96 2.76 -17.72 -6.23
N VAL A 97 2.89 -18.28 -5.06
CA VAL A 97 3.57 -19.54 -4.82
C VAL A 97 2.52 -20.59 -4.46
N THR A 98 2.66 -21.82 -4.95
CA THR A 98 1.81 -22.95 -4.59
C THR A 98 2.20 -23.52 -3.24
N SER A 99 1.36 -24.39 -2.66
CA SER A 99 1.69 -25.16 -1.45
C SER A 99 2.92 -26.07 -1.61
N GLU A 100 3.31 -26.39 -2.83
CA GLU A 100 4.54 -27.16 -3.15
C GLU A 100 5.76 -26.26 -3.40
N ILE A 101 5.64 -24.92 -3.10
CA ILE A 101 6.69 -23.90 -3.25
C ILE A 101 7.05 -23.63 -4.72
N ASP A 102 6.23 -24.03 -5.67
CA ASP A 102 6.39 -23.68 -7.08
C ASP A 102 5.73 -22.33 -7.39
N GLY A 103 6.27 -21.59 -8.36
CA GLY A 103 5.62 -20.39 -8.88
C GLY A 103 4.30 -20.71 -9.57
N TYR A 104 3.32 -19.83 -9.44
CA TYR A 104 2.00 -19.95 -10.05
C TYR A 104 1.60 -18.68 -10.76
N ILE A 105 1.00 -18.81 -11.94
CA ILE A 105 0.31 -17.73 -12.66
C ILE A 105 -1.12 -18.20 -12.92
N GLY A 106 -2.10 -17.39 -12.52
CA GLY A 106 -3.52 -17.63 -12.76
C GLY A 106 -4.17 -16.47 -13.49
N LEU A 107 -5.02 -16.78 -14.47
CA LEU A 107 -5.91 -15.85 -15.14
C LEU A 107 -7.35 -16.24 -14.84
N PHE A 108 -8.13 -15.26 -14.41
CA PHE A 108 -9.52 -15.45 -13.99
C PHE A 108 -10.44 -14.62 -14.89
N ASP A 109 -11.67 -15.01 -14.99
CA ASP A 109 -12.67 -14.23 -15.71
C ASP A 109 -13.15 -13.04 -14.88
N ARG A 110 -14.10 -12.28 -15.48
CA ARG A 110 -14.69 -11.08 -14.82
C ARG A 110 -15.41 -11.36 -13.51
N TYR A 111 -15.74 -12.63 -13.23
CA TYR A 111 -16.44 -13.05 -12.02
C TYR A 111 -15.50 -13.59 -10.95
N GLY A 112 -14.23 -13.81 -11.30
CA GLY A 112 -13.19 -14.36 -10.43
C GLY A 112 -13.03 -15.87 -10.53
N ASP A 113 -13.60 -16.49 -11.58
CA ASP A 113 -13.47 -17.93 -11.82
C ASP A 113 -12.21 -18.22 -12.64
N LEU A 114 -11.39 -19.17 -12.20
CA LEU A 114 -10.14 -19.52 -12.86
C LEU A 114 -10.39 -20.05 -14.27
N GLN A 115 -9.82 -19.40 -15.28
CA GLN A 115 -9.91 -19.80 -16.68
C GLN A 115 -8.63 -20.48 -17.17
N TRP A 116 -7.48 -20.03 -16.67
CA TRP A 116 -6.19 -20.58 -17.04
C TRP A 116 -5.21 -20.41 -15.90
N GLY A 117 -4.36 -21.42 -15.70
CA GLY A 117 -3.30 -21.36 -14.71
C GLY A 117 -2.11 -22.24 -15.10
N MET A 118 -0.92 -21.82 -14.68
CA MET A 118 0.33 -22.54 -14.90
C MET A 118 1.18 -22.52 -13.64
N THR A 119 1.80 -23.66 -13.34
CA THR A 119 2.78 -23.80 -12.29
C THR A 119 4.18 -23.97 -12.88
N GLY A 120 5.20 -23.46 -12.17
CA GLY A 120 6.62 -23.61 -12.54
C GLY A 120 7.19 -25.00 -12.27
N LYS A 121 6.36 -26.01 -11.99
CA LYS A 121 6.81 -27.36 -11.65
C LYS A 121 7.62 -27.99 -12.79
N ARG A 122 8.82 -28.46 -12.45
CA ARG A 122 9.67 -29.22 -13.39
C ARG A 122 9.02 -30.59 -13.66
N LYS A 123 8.86 -30.93 -14.92
CA LYS A 123 8.42 -32.28 -15.34
C LYS A 123 9.56 -33.28 -15.15
#